data_970f855c33b3b6d09f79cdb8f44ea28d
#
_entry.id   970f855c33b3b6d09f79cdb8f44ea28d
#
_cell.length_a   1.000
_cell.length_b   1.000
_cell.length_c   1.000
_cell.angle_alpha   90.00
_cell.angle_beta   90.00
_cell.angle_gamma   90.00
#
_symmetry.space_group_name_H-M   'P 1'
#
loop_
_entity.id
_entity.type
_entity.pdbx_description
1 polymer ?
#
loop_
_entity_poly.entity_id
_entity_poly.type
_entity_poly.pdbx_seq_one_letter_code
_entity_poly.pdbx_strand_id
1 'polypeptide(L)'
;MAAKTGLTKSTSFTTVTAREVDFTTRFSDNWETLRNIMGIMRPIRKTPGTKLRSYETVAKTALQGGKTVGEGEEIPFTEFEVKEKSYADIEIAKYAKSVSIEAVNKYGAAIAVEKTDDRFLVELQNTVLNDFYAFLKTGTLKGTQKTWQRALAIAKGAVLEKFAAINKDVTEIIGFCNIMDFYDYLGDKDITVQTQFGLSYVKNYLGYSTLFLMPSNVIESKTVIAVPSENIDLYYIDPSDSDFAKLGLDYRTSGETNLIGFHAEPDYSRATGDSYAIMGMKLWAEYLDGIAVVTVGASNTAPTVTPLSTDTQSTGGK
;
A
#
# COMPACT_ATOMS: atom_id res chain seq x y z
N MET A 1 16.70 -18.04 -54.28
CA MET A 1 15.74 -18.98 -53.65
C MET A 1 14.59 -18.15 -53.08
N ALA A 2 13.35 -18.42 -53.44
CA ALA A 2 12.20 -17.72 -52.88
C ALA A 2 11.97 -18.18 -51.42
N ALA A 3 11.63 -17.25 -50.54
CA ALA A 3 11.30 -17.56 -49.15
C ALA A 3 10.05 -18.46 -49.10
N LYS A 4 10.02 -19.39 -48.15
CA LYS A 4 8.90 -20.31 -47.95
C LYS A 4 7.61 -19.54 -47.69
N THR A 5 6.52 -19.87 -48.40
CA THR A 5 5.19 -19.28 -48.21
C THR A 5 4.70 -19.55 -46.78
N GLY A 6 4.24 -18.53 -46.05
CA GLY A 6 3.79 -18.65 -44.66
C GLY A 6 4.89 -18.55 -43.61
N LEU A 7 6.14 -18.16 -43.99
CA LEU A 7 7.21 -17.92 -43.04
C LEU A 7 6.91 -16.64 -42.22
N THR A 8 6.79 -16.78 -40.93
CA THR A 8 6.75 -15.63 -40.01
C THR A 8 8.14 -14.96 -39.98
N LYS A 9 8.26 -13.81 -40.58
CA LYS A 9 9.53 -13.06 -40.62
C LYS A 9 9.74 -12.27 -39.34
N SER A 10 10.99 -11.95 -39.00
CA SER A 10 11.32 -11.06 -37.87
C SER A 10 10.61 -9.70 -37.94
N THR A 11 10.31 -9.22 -39.18
CA THR A 11 9.51 -8.01 -39.41
C THR A 11 8.01 -8.16 -39.08
N SER A 12 7.52 -9.36 -38.81
CA SER A 12 6.15 -9.60 -38.35
C SER A 12 6.00 -9.40 -36.83
N PHE A 13 7.09 -9.29 -36.11
CA PHE A 13 7.13 -8.93 -34.69
C PHE A 13 7.30 -7.42 -34.54
N THR A 14 6.36 -6.67 -35.08
CA THR A 14 6.33 -5.22 -34.91
C THR A 14 5.86 -4.92 -33.48
N THR A 15 6.69 -4.20 -32.72
CA THR A 15 6.35 -3.42 -31.52
C THR A 15 6.33 -4.10 -30.15
N VAL A 16 6.52 -5.41 -30.01
CA VAL A 16 6.68 -5.99 -28.66
C VAL A 16 8.13 -6.42 -28.48
N THR A 17 8.91 -5.63 -27.77
CA THR A 17 10.23 -6.08 -27.34
C THR A 17 10.04 -7.12 -26.23
N ALA A 18 10.63 -8.30 -26.38
CA ALA A 18 10.62 -9.34 -25.35
C ALA A 18 11.06 -8.80 -23.99
N ARG A 19 11.93 -7.79 -23.99
CA ARG A 19 12.42 -7.07 -22.83
C ARG A 19 11.32 -6.34 -22.06
N GLU A 20 10.39 -5.67 -22.75
CA GLU A 20 9.29 -4.94 -22.10
C GLU A 20 8.31 -5.89 -21.43
N VAL A 21 7.97 -6.99 -22.11
CA VAL A 21 7.10 -8.04 -21.54
C VAL A 21 7.76 -8.70 -20.35
N ASP A 22 9.03 -9.08 -20.44
CA ASP A 22 9.79 -9.70 -19.35
C ASP A 22 9.87 -8.77 -18.13
N PHE A 23 10.17 -7.48 -18.33
CA PHE A 23 10.25 -6.50 -17.25
C PHE A 23 8.92 -6.36 -16.51
N THR A 24 7.82 -6.17 -17.23
CA THR A 24 6.49 -5.99 -16.63
C THR A 24 5.99 -7.27 -15.96
N THR A 25 6.26 -8.45 -16.53
CA THR A 25 5.91 -9.75 -15.94
C THR A 25 6.68 -9.96 -14.63
N ARG A 26 7.98 -9.77 -14.62
CA ARG A 26 8.81 -9.92 -13.40
C ARG A 26 8.40 -8.93 -12.31
N PHE A 27 8.03 -7.70 -12.66
CA PHE A 27 7.51 -6.74 -11.69
C PHE A 27 6.19 -7.23 -11.07
N SER A 28 5.27 -7.72 -11.88
CA SER A 28 3.97 -8.20 -11.43
C SER A 28 4.05 -9.46 -10.58
N ASP A 29 4.87 -10.42 -10.96
CA ASP A 29 5.09 -11.66 -10.21
C ASP A 29 5.69 -11.37 -8.82
N ASN A 30 6.67 -10.48 -8.77
CA ASN A 30 7.27 -10.03 -7.51
C ASN A 30 6.25 -9.27 -6.65
N TRP A 31 5.44 -8.42 -7.26
CA TRP A 31 4.40 -7.67 -6.58
C TRP A 31 3.32 -8.58 -6.00
N GLU A 32 2.84 -9.56 -6.77
CA GLU A 32 1.83 -10.49 -6.30
C GLU A 32 2.34 -11.32 -5.12
N THR A 33 3.57 -11.80 -5.19
CA THR A 33 4.18 -12.54 -4.11
C THR A 33 4.34 -11.68 -2.85
N LEU A 34 4.77 -10.42 -3.01
CA LEU A 34 4.87 -9.46 -1.92
C LEU A 34 3.51 -9.20 -1.28
N ARG A 35 2.47 -8.96 -2.08
CA ARG A 35 1.10 -8.78 -1.63
C ARG A 35 0.59 -9.98 -0.84
N ASN A 36 0.83 -11.20 -1.34
CA ASN A 36 0.41 -12.44 -0.69
C ASN A 36 1.10 -12.65 0.67
N ILE A 37 2.38 -12.23 0.78
CA ILE A 37 3.11 -12.29 2.06
C ILE A 37 2.57 -11.25 3.03
N MET A 38 2.33 -10.03 2.57
CA MET A 38 1.88 -8.94 3.42
C MET A 38 0.42 -9.06 3.82
N GLY A 39 -0.43 -9.71 3.01
CA GLY A 39 -1.86 -9.87 3.27
C GLY A 39 -2.67 -8.55 3.28
N ILE A 40 -2.08 -7.48 2.78
CA ILE A 40 -2.63 -6.12 2.72
C ILE A 40 -2.41 -5.52 1.33
N MET A 41 -2.96 -4.35 1.08
CA MET A 41 -2.88 -3.65 -0.22
C MET A 41 -3.65 -4.36 -1.34
N ARG A 42 -4.94 -4.56 -1.16
CA ARG A 42 -5.81 -5.07 -2.23
C ARG A 42 -5.81 -4.10 -3.42
N PRO A 43 -5.36 -4.52 -4.63
CA PRO A 43 -5.34 -3.65 -5.79
C PRO A 43 -6.75 -3.42 -6.32
N ILE A 44 -7.11 -2.15 -6.52
CA ILE A 44 -8.40 -1.73 -7.07
C ILE A 44 -8.14 -0.77 -8.24
N ARG A 45 -8.50 -1.20 -9.45
CA ARG A 45 -8.36 -0.38 -10.64
C ARG A 45 -9.34 0.80 -10.61
N LYS A 46 -8.84 1.97 -11.01
CA LYS A 46 -9.62 3.20 -11.22
C LYS A 46 -9.37 3.74 -12.63
N THR A 47 -10.36 4.45 -13.15
CA THR A 47 -10.22 5.16 -14.42
C THR A 47 -9.48 6.49 -14.24
N PRO A 48 -8.74 6.98 -15.25
CA PRO A 48 -8.15 8.31 -15.21
C PRO A 48 -9.17 9.40 -14.83
N GLY A 49 -8.74 10.40 -14.06
CA GLY A 49 -9.59 11.48 -13.56
C GLY A 49 -10.48 11.11 -12.36
N THR A 50 -10.40 9.89 -11.84
CA THR A 50 -11.13 9.48 -10.64
C THR A 50 -10.56 10.17 -9.41
N LYS A 51 -11.44 10.82 -8.63
CA LYS A 51 -11.10 11.39 -7.33
C LYS A 51 -11.51 10.43 -6.21
N LEU A 52 -10.59 10.15 -5.30
CA LEU A 52 -10.85 9.26 -4.16
C LEU A 52 -11.51 10.05 -3.05
N ARG A 53 -12.71 9.66 -2.66
CA ARG A 53 -13.46 10.26 -1.56
C ARG A 53 -13.96 9.20 -0.61
N SER A 54 -13.87 9.48 0.68
CA SER A 54 -14.47 8.68 1.74
C SER A 54 -15.53 9.51 2.43
N TYR A 55 -16.67 8.90 2.71
CA TYR A 55 -17.77 9.54 3.40
C TYR A 55 -18.02 8.83 4.72
N GLU A 56 -18.27 9.60 5.76
CA GLU A 56 -18.70 9.11 7.05
C GLU A 56 -20.13 9.58 7.31
N THR A 57 -20.99 8.64 7.65
CA THR A 57 -22.34 8.95 8.07
C THR A 57 -22.38 9.02 9.59
N VAL A 58 -22.69 10.18 10.12
CA VAL A 58 -22.77 10.42 11.57
C VAL A 58 -24.20 10.73 11.93
N ALA A 59 -24.70 10.15 13.01
CA ALA A 59 -26.00 10.55 13.56
C ALA A 59 -25.87 11.97 14.16
N LYS A 60 -26.62 12.92 13.64
CA LYS A 60 -26.64 14.31 14.14
C LYS A 60 -27.33 14.41 15.50
N THR A 61 -28.26 13.53 15.76
CA THR A 61 -28.94 13.38 17.04
C THR A 61 -28.83 11.95 17.51
N ALA A 62 -28.85 11.72 18.82
CA ALA A 62 -29.00 10.36 19.35
C ALA A 62 -30.27 9.73 18.78
N LEU A 63 -30.29 8.38 18.68
CA LEU A 63 -31.43 7.65 18.16
C LEU A 63 -32.68 8.12 18.90
N GLN A 64 -33.64 8.68 18.14
CA GLN A 64 -34.89 9.19 18.66
C GLN A 64 -35.96 8.09 18.69
N GLY A 65 -36.95 8.20 19.58
CA GLY A 65 -38.02 7.20 19.72
C GLY A 65 -37.63 6.04 20.64
N GLY A 66 -38.01 4.83 20.29
CA GLY A 66 -37.80 3.62 21.10
C GLY A 66 -38.90 3.36 22.10
N LYS A 67 -38.55 2.79 23.24
CA LYS A 67 -39.54 2.40 24.28
C LYS A 67 -40.19 3.59 25.01
N THR A 68 -39.74 4.80 24.78
CA THR A 68 -40.24 6.02 25.42
C THR A 68 -41.40 6.67 24.64
N VAL A 69 -41.64 6.21 23.41
CA VAL A 69 -42.79 6.71 22.59
C VAL A 69 -44.04 5.98 23.04
N GLY A 70 -45.04 6.73 23.48
CA GLY A 70 -46.32 6.19 23.98
C GLY A 70 -47.23 5.70 22.82
N GLU A 71 -48.26 4.97 23.21
CA GLU A 71 -49.27 4.46 22.26
C GLU A 71 -50.03 5.64 21.60
N GLY A 72 -49.93 5.73 20.26
CA GLY A 72 -50.53 6.82 19.49
C GLY A 72 -49.71 8.11 19.39
N GLU A 73 -48.52 8.15 19.97
CA GLU A 73 -47.60 9.28 19.83
C GLU A 73 -46.80 9.22 18.52
N GLU A 74 -46.46 10.41 17.99
CA GLU A 74 -45.65 10.52 16.80
C GLU A 74 -44.20 10.08 17.08
N ILE A 75 -43.64 9.16 16.25
CA ILE A 75 -42.28 8.71 16.35
C ILE A 75 -41.32 9.77 15.81
N PRO A 76 -40.42 10.34 16.62
CA PRO A 76 -39.48 11.35 16.17
C PRO A 76 -38.42 10.74 15.24
N PHE A 77 -38.06 11.50 14.19
CA PHE A 77 -37.02 11.05 13.24
C PHE A 77 -35.62 11.31 13.76
N THR A 78 -34.73 10.34 13.53
CA THR A 78 -33.28 10.51 13.75
C THR A 78 -32.67 11.10 12.49
N GLU A 79 -31.95 12.22 12.61
CA GLU A 79 -31.28 12.87 11.50
C GLU A 79 -29.84 12.32 11.36
N PHE A 80 -29.48 11.92 10.14
CA PHE A 80 -28.13 11.50 9.79
C PHE A 80 -27.50 12.51 8.86
N GLU A 81 -26.22 12.84 9.09
CA GLU A 81 -25.42 13.70 8.25
C GLU A 81 -24.32 12.90 7.59
N VAL A 82 -24.09 13.12 6.30
CA VAL A 82 -22.99 12.52 5.56
C VAL A 82 -21.90 13.58 5.40
N LYS A 83 -20.73 13.33 6.03
CA LYS A 83 -19.56 14.20 5.96
C LYS A 83 -18.48 13.57 5.09
N GLU A 84 -17.83 14.38 4.25
CA GLU A 84 -16.65 13.94 3.52
C GLU A 84 -15.48 13.83 4.52
N LYS A 85 -14.90 12.62 4.66
CA LYS A 85 -13.84 12.36 5.62
C LYS A 85 -12.46 12.61 5.05
N SER A 86 -12.25 12.27 3.77
CA SER A 86 -10.96 12.43 3.11
C SER A 86 -11.09 12.51 1.59
N TYR A 87 -10.13 13.18 1.00
CA TYR A 87 -10.05 13.39 -0.44
C TYR A 87 -8.60 13.19 -0.90
N ALA A 88 -8.40 12.49 -2.00
CA ALA A 88 -7.09 12.31 -2.62
C ALA A 88 -7.21 12.11 -4.13
N ASP A 89 -6.22 12.58 -4.86
CA ASP A 89 -6.02 12.27 -6.27
C ASP A 89 -4.99 11.14 -6.42
N ILE A 90 -5.08 10.36 -7.51
CA ILE A 90 -4.08 9.37 -7.87
C ILE A 90 -3.05 10.06 -8.74
N GLU A 91 -1.85 10.26 -8.21
CA GLU A 91 -0.74 10.87 -8.91
C GLU A 91 0.00 9.82 -9.76
N ILE A 92 0.50 10.22 -10.94
CA ILE A 92 1.28 9.36 -11.81
C ILE A 92 2.76 9.65 -11.58
N ALA A 93 3.48 8.69 -11.03
CA ALA A 93 4.93 8.71 -10.91
C ALA A 93 5.57 8.27 -12.23
N LYS A 94 6.62 8.97 -12.66
CA LYS A 94 7.32 8.77 -13.94
C LYS A 94 8.79 8.57 -13.65
N TYR A 95 9.35 7.51 -14.23
CA TYR A 95 10.75 7.15 -14.06
C TYR A 95 11.37 6.88 -15.42
N ALA A 96 12.65 7.22 -15.58
CA ALA A 96 13.39 6.93 -16.80
C ALA A 96 14.81 6.50 -16.47
N LYS A 97 15.38 5.68 -17.35
CA LYS A 97 16.81 5.38 -17.37
C LYS A 97 17.30 5.39 -18.81
N SER A 98 18.58 5.69 -19.00
CA SER A 98 19.23 5.71 -20.29
C SER A 98 20.55 4.94 -20.24
N VAL A 99 20.88 4.22 -21.31
CA VAL A 99 22.13 3.48 -21.46
C VAL A 99 22.80 3.88 -22.76
N SER A 100 24.04 4.36 -22.71
CA SER A 100 24.77 4.80 -23.90
C SER A 100 25.40 3.63 -24.66
N ILE A 101 25.65 3.84 -25.97
CA ILE A 101 26.33 2.86 -26.81
C ILE A 101 27.76 2.60 -26.33
N GLU A 102 28.42 3.57 -25.72
CA GLU A 102 29.78 3.45 -25.18
C GLU A 102 29.78 2.50 -23.98
N ALA A 103 28.72 2.53 -23.12
CA ALA A 103 28.58 1.60 -22.01
C ALA A 103 28.39 0.17 -22.50
N VAL A 104 27.57 -0.03 -23.55
CA VAL A 104 27.38 -1.34 -24.18
C VAL A 104 28.68 -1.82 -24.85
N ASN A 105 29.40 -0.95 -25.53
CA ASN A 105 30.70 -1.29 -26.15
C ASN A 105 31.74 -1.69 -25.11
N LYS A 106 31.78 -1.02 -23.97
CA LYS A 106 32.79 -1.26 -22.93
C LYS A 106 32.49 -2.48 -22.05
N TYR A 107 31.22 -2.71 -21.71
CA TYR A 107 30.80 -3.70 -20.70
C TYR A 107 29.93 -4.84 -21.24
N GLY A 108 29.48 -4.75 -22.50
CA GLY A 108 28.54 -5.68 -23.12
C GLY A 108 27.08 -5.40 -22.75
N ALA A 109 26.14 -5.87 -23.58
CA ALA A 109 24.72 -5.65 -23.40
C ALA A 109 24.17 -6.27 -22.09
N ALA A 110 24.64 -7.48 -21.72
CA ALA A 110 24.20 -8.16 -20.51
C ALA A 110 24.50 -7.36 -19.22
N ILE A 111 25.61 -6.63 -19.17
CA ILE A 111 25.95 -5.79 -18.01
C ILE A 111 25.28 -4.41 -18.12
N ALA A 112 25.38 -3.77 -19.26
CA ALA A 112 24.95 -2.39 -19.43
C ALA A 112 23.41 -2.25 -19.50
N VAL A 113 22.70 -3.26 -20.00
CA VAL A 113 21.23 -3.21 -20.16
C VAL A 113 20.55 -4.12 -19.14
N GLU A 114 20.77 -5.43 -19.18
CA GLU A 114 20.02 -6.40 -18.35
C GLU A 114 20.21 -6.19 -16.86
N LYS A 115 21.45 -6.07 -16.37
CA LYS A 115 21.69 -5.81 -14.94
C LYS A 115 21.18 -4.45 -14.47
N THR A 116 21.17 -3.45 -15.37
CA THR A 116 20.58 -2.16 -15.03
C THR A 116 19.06 -2.19 -15.07
N ASP A 117 18.44 -3.04 -15.88
CA ASP A 117 17.01 -3.31 -15.84
C ASP A 117 16.62 -3.99 -14.53
N ASP A 118 17.36 -5.00 -14.10
CA ASP A 118 17.14 -5.68 -12.83
C ASP A 118 17.21 -4.69 -11.65
N ARG A 119 18.23 -3.82 -11.65
CA ARG A 119 18.36 -2.80 -10.60
C ARG A 119 17.22 -1.78 -10.65
N PHE A 120 16.82 -1.34 -11.84
CA PHE A 120 15.72 -0.41 -12.03
C PHE A 120 14.40 -0.99 -11.51
N LEU A 121 14.13 -2.26 -11.79
CA LEU A 121 12.97 -3.00 -11.27
C LEU A 121 12.97 -3.03 -9.74
N VAL A 122 14.09 -3.36 -9.12
CA VAL A 122 14.23 -3.38 -7.65
C VAL A 122 14.00 -1.99 -7.04
N GLU A 123 14.52 -0.93 -7.67
CA GLU A 123 14.32 0.44 -7.17
C GLU A 123 12.85 0.89 -7.29
N LEU A 124 12.16 0.52 -8.37
CA LEU A 124 10.72 0.79 -8.50
C LEU A 124 9.91 0.07 -7.42
N GLN A 125 10.22 -1.19 -7.13
CA GLN A 125 9.58 -1.94 -6.05
C GLN A 125 9.86 -1.32 -4.68
N ASN A 126 11.10 -0.92 -4.42
CA ASN A 126 11.47 -0.24 -3.18
C ASN A 126 10.73 1.09 -3.00
N THR A 127 10.50 1.82 -4.10
CA THR A 127 9.71 3.06 -4.04
C THR A 127 8.30 2.80 -3.56
N VAL A 128 7.62 1.78 -4.13
CA VAL A 128 6.27 1.39 -3.68
C VAL A 128 6.25 0.99 -2.22
N LEU A 129 7.24 0.22 -1.77
CA LEU A 129 7.35 -0.19 -0.37
C LEU A 129 7.59 0.99 0.56
N ASN A 130 8.46 1.92 0.18
CA ASN A 130 8.74 3.11 0.97
C ASN A 130 7.50 4.01 1.10
N ASP A 131 6.75 4.18 0.02
CA ASP A 131 5.47 4.91 0.04
C ASP A 131 4.46 4.22 0.95
N PHE A 132 4.40 2.89 0.92
CA PHE A 132 3.57 2.11 1.82
C PHE A 132 3.94 2.32 3.29
N TYR A 133 5.23 2.23 3.65
CA TYR A 133 5.67 2.45 5.02
C TYR A 133 5.49 3.89 5.47
N ALA A 134 5.70 4.85 4.59
CA ALA A 134 5.42 6.26 4.87
C ALA A 134 3.93 6.45 5.17
N PHE A 135 3.06 5.80 4.40
CA PHE A 135 1.61 5.82 4.62
C PHE A 135 1.22 5.20 5.98
N LEU A 136 1.80 4.06 6.36
CA LEU A 136 1.53 3.43 7.66
C LEU A 136 1.83 4.35 8.85
N LYS A 137 2.88 5.16 8.76
CA LYS A 137 3.26 6.13 9.81
C LYS A 137 2.24 7.27 9.99
N THR A 138 1.36 7.48 9.01
CA THR A 138 0.28 8.49 9.10
C THR A 138 -0.88 8.05 9.98
N GLY A 139 -0.90 6.79 10.44
CA GLY A 139 -1.91 6.28 11.36
C GLY A 139 -2.14 7.20 12.57
N THR A 140 -3.39 7.36 12.97
CA THR A 140 -3.80 8.34 13.97
C THR A 140 -3.93 7.79 15.38
N LEU A 141 -3.99 6.46 15.56
CA LEU A 141 -3.97 5.82 16.89
C LEU A 141 -2.54 5.84 17.45
N LYS A 142 -2.12 6.95 18.04
CA LYS A 142 -0.77 7.14 18.57
C LYS A 142 -0.71 6.90 20.07
N GLY A 143 0.31 6.15 20.52
CA GLY A 143 0.56 5.89 21.94
C GLY A 143 2.04 5.71 22.25
N THR A 144 2.36 5.66 23.54
CA THR A 144 3.73 5.38 24.03
C THR A 144 3.66 4.35 25.15
N GLN A 145 4.59 3.39 25.13
CA GLN A 145 4.68 2.36 26.16
C GLN A 145 6.12 2.17 26.64
N LYS A 146 6.31 1.71 27.88
CA LYS A 146 7.65 1.56 28.49
C LYS A 146 8.45 0.39 27.93
N THR A 147 7.79 -0.63 27.43
CA THR A 147 8.44 -1.85 26.92
C THR A 147 7.93 -2.17 25.52
N TRP A 148 8.80 -2.75 24.69
CA TRP A 148 8.48 -3.14 23.33
C TRP A 148 7.32 -4.15 23.25
N GLN A 149 7.31 -5.18 24.12
CA GLN A 149 6.24 -6.17 24.15
C GLN A 149 4.88 -5.52 24.48
N ARG A 150 4.88 -4.56 25.44
CA ARG A 150 3.67 -3.83 25.78
C ARG A 150 3.21 -2.91 24.64
N ALA A 151 4.15 -2.32 23.90
CA ALA A 151 3.84 -1.51 22.73
C ALA A 151 3.12 -2.34 21.66
N LEU A 152 3.60 -3.56 21.37
CA LEU A 152 2.90 -4.50 20.48
C LEU A 152 1.49 -4.84 20.98
N ALA A 153 1.35 -5.24 22.25
CA ALA A 153 0.07 -5.62 22.81
C ALA A 153 -0.94 -4.45 22.79
N ILE A 154 -0.52 -3.25 23.14
CA ILE A 154 -1.38 -2.05 23.17
C ILE A 154 -1.71 -1.58 21.75
N ALA A 155 -0.78 -1.64 20.79
CA ALA A 155 -1.06 -1.31 19.39
C ALA A 155 -2.17 -2.22 18.82
N LYS A 156 -2.08 -3.53 19.06
CA LYS A 156 -3.11 -4.49 18.68
C LYS A 156 -4.44 -4.20 19.38
N GLY A 157 -4.41 -3.99 20.71
CA GLY A 157 -5.60 -3.72 21.52
C GLY A 157 -6.34 -2.47 21.04
N ALA A 158 -5.63 -1.39 20.72
CA ALA A 158 -6.21 -0.15 20.21
C ALA A 158 -6.90 -0.34 18.85
N VAL A 159 -6.32 -1.15 17.95
CA VAL A 159 -6.96 -1.50 16.67
C VAL A 159 -8.27 -2.27 16.94
N LEU A 160 -8.23 -3.30 17.77
CA LEU A 160 -9.43 -4.09 18.09
C LEU A 160 -10.52 -3.24 18.75
N GLU A 161 -10.16 -2.37 19.70
CA GLU A 161 -11.10 -1.45 20.37
C GLU A 161 -11.76 -0.49 19.37
N LYS A 162 -10.95 0.08 18.43
CA LYS A 162 -11.48 0.98 17.40
C LYS A 162 -12.49 0.28 16.49
N PHE A 163 -12.19 -0.92 16.02
CA PHE A 163 -13.09 -1.65 15.14
C PHE A 163 -14.33 -2.18 15.88
N ALA A 164 -14.18 -2.60 17.12
CA ALA A 164 -15.33 -2.94 17.97
C ALA A 164 -16.26 -1.74 18.19
N ALA A 165 -15.71 -0.53 18.39
CA ALA A 165 -16.50 0.69 18.56
C ALA A 165 -17.35 1.05 17.33
N ILE A 166 -16.96 0.62 16.14
CA ILE A 166 -17.72 0.81 14.88
C ILE A 166 -18.48 -0.45 14.45
N ASN A 167 -18.56 -1.46 15.32
CA ASN A 167 -19.21 -2.77 15.08
C ASN A 167 -18.70 -3.47 13.81
N LYS A 168 -17.39 -3.39 13.56
CA LYS A 168 -16.72 -4.14 12.50
C LYS A 168 -15.81 -5.20 13.08
N ASP A 169 -15.84 -6.39 12.48
CA ASP A 169 -14.94 -7.48 12.84
C ASP A 169 -13.58 -7.28 12.18
N VAL A 170 -12.52 -7.63 12.89
CA VAL A 170 -11.15 -7.66 12.38
C VAL A 170 -10.68 -9.11 12.38
N THR A 171 -10.45 -9.65 11.20
CA THR A 171 -10.05 -11.05 11.03
C THR A 171 -8.57 -11.25 11.35
N GLU A 172 -7.73 -10.37 10.80
CA GLU A 172 -6.28 -10.46 10.93
C GLU A 172 -5.66 -9.09 11.22
N ILE A 173 -4.68 -9.08 12.12
CA ILE A 173 -3.87 -7.88 12.39
C ILE A 173 -2.42 -8.17 12.04
N ILE A 174 -1.86 -7.30 11.23
CA ILE A 174 -0.49 -7.33 10.78
C ILE A 174 0.30 -6.29 11.56
N GLY A 175 1.48 -6.69 12.05
CA GLY A 175 2.38 -5.82 12.79
C GLY A 175 3.63 -5.49 11.99
N PHE A 176 4.17 -4.31 12.22
CA PHE A 176 5.47 -3.88 11.71
C PHE A 176 6.31 -3.35 12.87
N CYS A 177 7.55 -3.79 12.98
CA CYS A 177 8.47 -3.32 14.01
C CYS A 177 9.90 -3.29 13.50
N ASN A 178 10.77 -2.60 14.23
CA ASN A 178 12.19 -2.56 13.90
C ASN A 178 12.86 -3.93 14.20
N ILE A 179 13.70 -4.40 13.28
CA ILE A 179 14.37 -5.69 13.40
C ILE A 179 15.33 -5.73 14.61
N MET A 180 16.04 -4.64 14.90
CA MET A 180 16.97 -4.59 16.02
C MET A 180 16.24 -4.64 17.36
N ASP A 181 15.10 -3.97 17.49
CA ASP A 181 14.27 -4.01 18.69
C ASP A 181 13.70 -5.42 18.95
N PHE A 182 13.36 -6.14 17.87
CA PHE A 182 12.90 -7.52 17.96
C PHE A 182 13.99 -8.44 18.50
N TYR A 183 15.19 -8.37 17.94
CA TYR A 183 16.32 -9.20 18.39
C TYR A 183 16.86 -8.81 19.77
N ASP A 184 16.88 -7.52 20.11
CA ASP A 184 17.21 -7.03 21.46
C ASP A 184 16.24 -7.59 22.51
N TYR A 185 14.94 -7.61 22.19
CA TYR A 185 13.93 -8.20 23.09
C TYR A 185 14.05 -9.73 23.23
N LEU A 186 14.33 -10.42 22.14
CA LEU A 186 14.42 -11.90 22.18
C LEU A 186 15.65 -12.38 22.95
N GLY A 187 16.77 -11.67 22.84
CA GLY A 187 18.03 -12.10 23.45
C GLY A 187 18.38 -13.53 23.03
N ASP A 188 18.46 -14.43 24.00
CA ASP A 188 18.84 -15.84 23.80
C ASP A 188 17.66 -16.78 23.43
N LYS A 189 16.48 -16.25 23.10
CA LYS A 189 15.34 -17.08 22.74
C LYS A 189 15.35 -17.46 21.28
N ASP A 190 15.25 -18.75 21.01
CA ASP A 190 15.11 -19.29 19.66
C ASP A 190 13.69 -19.04 19.12
N ILE A 191 13.58 -18.13 18.17
CA ILE A 191 12.36 -17.93 17.38
C ILE A 191 12.71 -18.02 15.90
N THR A 192 11.99 -18.87 15.18
CA THR A 192 12.19 -19.03 13.74
C THR A 192 11.68 -17.80 13.00
N VAL A 193 12.60 -17.03 12.43
CA VAL A 193 12.30 -15.91 11.54
C VAL A 193 12.31 -16.42 10.10
N GLN A 194 11.22 -16.14 9.37
CA GLN A 194 11.12 -16.44 7.94
C GLN A 194 11.60 -15.22 7.15
N THR A 195 12.29 -15.48 6.02
CA THR A 195 12.76 -14.40 5.13
C THR A 195 12.33 -14.70 3.71
N GLN A 196 11.66 -13.75 3.08
CA GLN A 196 11.24 -13.83 1.68
C GLN A 196 11.25 -12.43 1.05
N PHE A 197 11.77 -12.28 -0.17
CA PHE A 197 11.95 -10.99 -0.86
C PHE A 197 12.71 -9.94 -0.05
N GLY A 198 13.67 -10.36 0.77
CA GLY A 198 14.40 -9.46 1.66
C GLY A 198 13.60 -8.96 2.86
N LEU A 199 12.33 -9.39 3.01
CA LEU A 199 11.51 -9.11 4.18
C LEU A 199 11.66 -10.24 5.19
N SER A 200 11.97 -9.89 6.42
CA SER A 200 11.98 -10.83 7.56
C SER A 200 10.64 -10.72 8.29
N TYR A 201 10.03 -11.85 8.63
CA TYR A 201 8.74 -11.86 9.33
C TYR A 201 8.59 -13.09 10.23
N VAL A 202 7.70 -12.96 11.21
CA VAL A 202 7.30 -14.03 12.14
C VAL A 202 5.78 -14.17 12.11
N LYS A 203 5.28 -15.39 11.96
CA LYS A 203 3.84 -15.68 12.01
C LYS A 203 3.37 -16.00 13.42
N ASN A 204 2.12 -15.63 13.72
CA ASN A 204 1.43 -15.94 14.96
C ASN A 204 2.17 -15.48 16.25
N TYR A 205 2.79 -14.30 16.19
CA TYR A 205 3.50 -13.74 17.33
C TYR A 205 2.63 -12.73 18.09
N LEU A 206 2.44 -12.93 19.39
CA LEU A 206 1.58 -12.08 20.27
C LEU A 206 0.18 -11.84 19.70
N GLY A 207 -0.33 -12.82 18.93
CA GLY A 207 -1.66 -12.75 18.32
C GLY A 207 -1.72 -11.89 17.05
N TYR A 208 -0.60 -11.41 16.52
CA TYR A 208 -0.51 -10.91 15.16
C TYR A 208 -0.47 -12.09 14.20
N SER A 209 -1.22 -12.00 13.10
CA SER A 209 -1.15 -13.02 12.04
C SER A 209 0.25 -13.06 11.41
N THR A 210 0.81 -11.88 11.17
CA THR A 210 2.18 -11.70 10.70
C THR A 210 2.79 -10.47 11.34
N LEU A 211 4.01 -10.59 11.83
CA LEU A 211 4.83 -9.50 12.34
C LEU A 211 6.04 -9.32 11.42
N PHE A 212 6.10 -8.20 10.70
CA PHE A 212 7.20 -7.85 9.82
C PHE A 212 8.31 -7.14 10.57
N LEU A 213 9.55 -7.58 10.33
CA LEU A 213 10.76 -7.04 10.93
C LEU A 213 11.46 -6.12 9.91
N MET A 214 11.41 -4.83 10.16
CA MET A 214 11.87 -3.81 9.21
C MET A 214 13.23 -3.24 9.61
N PRO A 215 14.09 -2.92 8.63
CA PRO A 215 15.35 -2.24 8.92
C PRO A 215 15.12 -0.80 9.42
N SER A 216 16.11 -0.26 10.12
CA SER A 216 16.01 1.06 10.80
C SER A 216 15.84 2.25 9.86
N ASN A 217 16.20 2.11 8.58
CA ASN A 217 15.95 3.14 7.56
C ASN A 217 14.48 3.20 7.12
N VAL A 218 13.68 2.16 7.40
CA VAL A 218 12.26 2.07 7.06
C VAL A 218 11.38 2.38 8.26
N ILE A 219 11.59 1.67 9.36
CA ILE A 219 10.88 1.91 10.64
C ILE A 219 11.92 2.23 11.71
N GLU A 220 11.76 3.39 12.32
CA GLU A 220 12.62 3.84 13.40
C GLU A 220 12.62 2.86 14.57
N SER A 221 13.77 2.72 15.24
CA SER A 221 13.86 1.95 16.48
C SER A 221 12.80 2.43 17.48
N LYS A 222 12.29 1.52 18.28
CA LYS A 222 11.25 1.77 19.30
C LYS A 222 9.88 2.15 18.72
N THR A 223 9.61 1.86 17.46
CA THR A 223 8.31 2.09 16.82
C THR A 223 7.67 0.77 16.41
N VAL A 224 6.39 0.64 16.74
CA VAL A 224 5.54 -0.49 16.39
C VAL A 224 4.30 0.03 15.68
N ILE A 225 3.93 -0.60 14.56
CA ILE A 225 2.72 -0.27 13.81
C ILE A 225 1.83 -1.51 13.74
N ALA A 226 0.55 -1.34 14.01
CA ALA A 226 -0.46 -2.39 13.89
C ALA A 226 -1.57 -1.97 12.93
N VAL A 227 -1.92 -2.86 12.00
CA VAL A 227 -2.86 -2.59 10.91
C VAL A 227 -3.75 -3.81 10.70
N PRO A 228 -5.07 -3.65 10.55
CA PRO A 228 -5.94 -4.72 10.07
C PRO A 228 -5.69 -5.00 8.59
N SER A 229 -5.73 -6.27 8.19
CA SER A 229 -5.42 -6.72 6.83
C SER A 229 -6.33 -6.09 5.76
N GLU A 230 -7.59 -5.84 6.08
CA GLU A 230 -8.61 -5.36 5.14
C GLU A 230 -8.78 -3.82 5.12
N ASN A 231 -7.97 -3.10 5.89
CA ASN A 231 -8.13 -1.64 6.05
C ASN A 231 -7.39 -0.81 4.98
N ILE A 232 -6.48 -1.43 4.22
CA ILE A 232 -5.67 -0.71 3.23
C ILE A 232 -5.91 -1.26 1.84
N ASP A 233 -6.39 -0.39 0.97
CA ASP A 233 -6.53 -0.61 -0.45
C ASP A 233 -5.44 0.11 -1.23
N LEU A 234 -5.00 -0.48 -2.34
CA LEU A 234 -4.12 0.14 -3.32
C LEU A 234 -4.93 0.50 -4.55
N TYR A 235 -5.31 1.75 -4.65
CA TYR A 235 -5.94 2.24 -5.88
C TYR A 235 -4.89 2.49 -6.95
N TYR A 236 -5.15 2.05 -8.18
CA TYR A 236 -4.24 2.27 -9.28
C TYR A 236 -4.96 2.63 -10.58
N ILE A 237 -4.25 3.35 -11.44
CA ILE A 237 -4.66 3.65 -12.81
C ILE A 237 -3.84 2.75 -13.73
N ASP A 238 -4.52 2.04 -14.63
CA ASP A 238 -3.89 1.17 -15.61
C ASP A 238 -3.13 2.01 -16.65
N PRO A 239 -1.81 1.83 -16.81
CA PRO A 239 -1.04 2.57 -17.81
C PRO A 239 -1.44 2.28 -19.26
N SER A 240 -2.11 1.16 -19.53
CA SER A 240 -2.65 0.80 -20.85
C SER A 240 -4.05 1.34 -21.11
N ASP A 241 -4.58 2.22 -20.24
CA ASP A 241 -5.92 2.80 -20.42
C ASP A 241 -6.00 3.61 -21.71
N SER A 242 -7.16 3.53 -22.36
CA SER A 242 -7.43 4.18 -23.65
C SER A 242 -7.23 5.70 -23.62
N ASP A 243 -7.35 6.34 -22.47
CA ASP A 243 -7.13 7.78 -22.35
C ASP A 243 -5.65 8.15 -22.47
N PHE A 244 -4.73 7.31 -22.02
CA PHE A 244 -3.30 7.48 -22.26
C PHE A 244 -2.91 7.18 -23.72
N ALA A 245 -3.53 6.20 -24.35
CA ALA A 245 -3.31 5.89 -25.75
C ALA A 245 -3.67 7.07 -26.68
N LYS A 246 -4.63 7.93 -26.30
CA LYS A 246 -4.97 9.16 -27.04
C LYS A 246 -3.82 10.18 -27.10
N LEU A 247 -2.86 10.10 -26.16
CA LEU A 247 -1.64 10.91 -26.17
C LEU A 247 -0.55 10.35 -27.12
N GLY A 248 -0.78 9.18 -27.74
CA GLY A 248 0.21 8.49 -28.56
C GLY A 248 1.27 7.76 -27.73
N LEU A 249 1.05 7.56 -26.43
CA LEU A 249 1.94 6.82 -25.54
C LEU A 249 1.55 5.34 -25.57
N ASP A 250 2.53 4.47 -25.81
CA ASP A 250 2.35 3.01 -25.82
C ASP A 250 3.21 2.38 -24.72
N TYR A 251 2.59 2.18 -23.55
CA TYR A 251 3.21 1.49 -22.44
C TYR A 251 2.75 0.04 -22.39
N ARG A 252 3.70 -0.88 -22.29
CA ARG A 252 3.41 -2.31 -22.07
C ARG A 252 3.14 -2.57 -20.61
N THR A 253 2.16 -3.45 -20.37
CA THR A 253 1.73 -3.88 -19.05
C THR A 253 1.72 -5.40 -18.99
N SER A 254 1.66 -6.00 -17.79
CA SER A 254 1.72 -7.46 -17.61
C SER A 254 0.42 -8.21 -17.86
N GLY A 255 -0.70 -7.52 -18.03
CA GLY A 255 -1.99 -8.13 -18.37
C GLY A 255 -2.89 -8.57 -17.21
N GLU A 256 -2.38 -8.92 -16.02
CA GLU A 256 -3.23 -9.30 -14.87
C GLU A 256 -3.45 -8.15 -13.89
N THR A 257 -2.38 -7.62 -13.32
CA THR A 257 -2.42 -6.39 -12.53
C THR A 257 -1.54 -5.37 -13.19
N ASN A 258 -2.12 -4.48 -13.96
CA ASN A 258 -1.40 -3.47 -14.73
C ASN A 258 -0.96 -2.30 -13.82
N LEU A 259 -0.14 -2.60 -12.81
CA LEU A 259 0.35 -1.60 -11.85
C LEU A 259 1.44 -0.72 -12.45
N ILE A 260 2.21 -1.25 -13.40
CA ILE A 260 3.32 -0.57 -14.06
C ILE A 260 3.15 -0.63 -15.57
N GLY A 261 3.45 0.48 -16.23
CA GLY A 261 3.68 0.55 -17.66
C GLY A 261 5.16 0.72 -17.93
N PHE A 262 5.71 -0.01 -18.89
CA PHE A 262 7.09 0.08 -19.31
C PHE A 262 7.18 0.28 -20.83
N HIS A 263 8.09 1.15 -21.26
CA HIS A 263 8.38 1.41 -22.64
C HIS A 263 9.89 1.59 -22.85
N ALA A 264 10.45 1.00 -23.91
CA ALA A 264 11.86 1.13 -24.26
C ALA A 264 12.01 1.58 -25.72
N GLU A 265 12.73 2.65 -25.95
CA GLU A 265 12.98 3.19 -27.28
C GLU A 265 14.44 3.64 -27.46
N PRO A 266 14.97 3.63 -28.70
CA PRO A 266 16.28 4.19 -29.02
C PRO A 266 16.22 5.71 -29.24
N ASP A 267 17.17 6.45 -28.66
CA ASP A 267 17.43 7.85 -29.04
C ASP A 267 18.65 7.91 -29.95
N TYR A 268 18.40 7.98 -31.24
CA TYR A 268 19.48 8.07 -32.24
C TYR A 268 20.27 9.37 -32.18
N SER A 269 19.69 10.44 -31.65
CA SER A 269 20.36 11.76 -31.55
C SER A 269 21.48 11.74 -30.51
N ARG A 270 21.35 10.87 -29.51
CA ARG A 270 22.29 10.69 -28.39
C ARG A 270 22.99 9.34 -28.39
N ALA A 271 22.66 8.47 -29.35
CA ALA A 271 23.12 7.08 -29.40
C ALA A 271 22.89 6.33 -28.07
N THR A 272 21.69 6.46 -27.50
CA THR A 272 21.27 5.83 -26.25
C THR A 272 20.05 4.92 -26.45
N GLY A 273 19.91 3.95 -25.56
CA GLY A 273 18.66 3.19 -25.36
C GLY A 273 17.97 3.68 -24.12
N ASP A 274 16.81 4.30 -24.28
CA ASP A 274 16.05 4.89 -23.20
C ASP A 274 14.92 3.95 -22.76
N SER A 275 14.62 3.97 -21.47
CA SER A 275 13.57 3.15 -20.89
C SER A 275 12.75 4.01 -19.92
N TYR A 276 11.44 3.91 -20.04
CA TYR A 276 10.48 4.70 -19.30
C TYR A 276 9.55 3.78 -18.52
N ALA A 277 9.31 4.10 -17.25
CA ALA A 277 8.34 3.41 -16.42
C ALA A 277 7.35 4.41 -15.82
N ILE A 278 6.07 4.07 -15.84
CA ILE A 278 5.02 4.86 -15.19
C ILE A 278 4.23 4.01 -14.21
N MET A 279 3.88 4.60 -13.08
CA MET A 279 3.05 3.99 -12.05
C MET A 279 2.06 5.03 -11.54
N GLY A 280 0.77 4.73 -11.62
CA GLY A 280 -0.28 5.56 -11.04
C GLY A 280 -0.90 4.83 -9.87
N MET A 281 -0.38 5.03 -8.66
CA MET A 281 -0.82 4.29 -7.47
C MET A 281 -1.09 5.24 -6.30
N LYS A 282 -2.11 4.92 -5.50
CA LYS A 282 -2.39 5.61 -4.25
C LYS A 282 -2.86 4.62 -3.20
N LEU A 283 -2.20 4.65 -2.06
CA LEU A 283 -2.64 3.90 -0.89
C LEU A 283 -3.76 4.66 -0.18
N TRP A 284 -4.74 3.90 0.24
CA TRP A 284 -5.92 4.43 0.90
C TRP A 284 -6.31 3.54 2.07
N ALA A 285 -6.52 4.12 3.24
CA ALA A 285 -7.13 3.43 4.35
C ALA A 285 -8.60 3.83 4.47
N GLU A 286 -9.49 2.86 4.51
CA GLU A 286 -10.91 3.11 4.80
C GLU A 286 -11.04 3.80 6.16
N TYR A 287 -10.26 3.32 7.14
CA TYR A 287 -10.14 3.88 8.47
C TYR A 287 -8.68 4.21 8.78
N LEU A 288 -8.26 5.44 8.56
CA LEU A 288 -6.92 5.90 8.92
C LEU A 288 -6.71 5.86 10.45
N ASP A 289 -7.78 6.08 11.19
CA ASP A 289 -7.86 5.91 12.65
C ASP A 289 -7.99 4.45 13.10
N GLY A 290 -7.89 3.50 12.19
CA GLY A 290 -7.71 2.07 12.43
C GLY A 290 -6.25 1.61 12.33
N ILE A 291 -5.29 2.51 12.09
CA ILE A 291 -3.85 2.21 12.06
C ILE A 291 -3.23 2.72 13.37
N ALA A 292 -2.68 1.81 14.17
CA ALA A 292 -2.03 2.16 15.43
C ALA A 292 -0.51 2.29 15.25
N VAL A 293 0.04 3.43 15.74
CA VAL A 293 1.48 3.70 15.77
C VAL A 293 1.89 3.94 17.21
N VAL A 294 2.57 2.98 17.82
CA VAL A 294 2.97 3.03 19.24
C VAL A 294 4.48 3.07 19.36
N THR A 295 4.98 4.01 20.13
CA THR A 295 6.42 4.16 20.41
C THR A 295 6.79 3.60 21.77
N VAL A 296 8.04 3.15 21.92
CA VAL A 296 8.60 2.76 23.20
C VAL A 296 9.33 3.94 23.83
N GLY A 297 8.88 4.35 25.01
CA GLY A 297 9.41 5.54 25.71
C GLY A 297 9.23 5.46 27.23
N ALA A 298 9.47 6.56 27.92
CA ALA A 298 9.44 6.61 29.40
C ALA A 298 8.03 6.57 30.00
N SER A 299 6.98 6.88 29.23
CA SER A 299 5.59 6.95 29.69
C SER A 299 4.74 5.75 29.21
N ASN A 300 3.61 5.54 29.85
CA ASN A 300 2.57 4.63 29.41
C ASN A 300 1.34 5.44 28.98
N THR A 301 1.23 5.76 27.71
CA THR A 301 0.08 6.45 27.12
C THR A 301 -0.55 5.53 26.08
N ALA A 302 -1.75 5.03 26.34
CA ALA A 302 -2.47 4.26 25.34
C ALA A 302 -3.00 5.16 24.22
N PRO A 303 -3.13 4.65 22.97
CA PRO A 303 -3.84 5.38 21.92
C PRO A 303 -5.28 5.67 22.36
N THR A 304 -5.73 6.91 22.10
CA THR A 304 -7.12 7.29 22.39
C THR A 304 -7.99 6.91 21.20
N VAL A 305 -8.91 6.00 21.41
CA VAL A 305 -9.97 5.68 20.46
C VAL A 305 -11.06 6.74 20.64
N THR A 306 -11.23 7.61 19.64
CA THR A 306 -12.34 8.56 19.67
C THR A 306 -13.62 7.78 19.31
N PRO A 307 -14.64 7.71 20.21
CA PRO A 307 -15.92 7.16 19.85
C PRO A 307 -16.53 7.95 18.68
N LEU A 308 -17.37 7.31 17.87
CA LEU A 308 -18.21 8.06 16.93
C LEU A 308 -18.92 9.14 17.73
N SER A 309 -18.66 10.43 17.41
CA SER A 309 -19.22 11.54 18.17
C SER A 309 -20.74 11.54 18.05
N THR A 310 -21.39 11.11 19.10
CA THR A 310 -22.71 11.62 19.41
C THR A 310 -22.48 13.00 20.03
N ASP A 311 -22.68 14.07 19.29
CA ASP A 311 -22.74 15.41 19.86
C ASP A 311 -23.89 15.42 20.89
N THR A 312 -23.54 15.15 22.13
CA THR A 312 -24.42 15.40 23.27
C THR A 312 -24.39 16.90 23.50
N GLN A 313 -25.24 17.66 22.81
CA GLN A 313 -25.54 19.00 23.28
C GLN A 313 -26.15 18.85 24.68
N SER A 314 -25.37 19.30 25.67
CA SER A 314 -25.85 19.59 27.01
C SER A 314 -27.04 20.54 26.89
N THR A 315 -28.25 20.05 27.06
CA THR A 315 -29.41 20.87 27.35
C THR A 315 -29.21 21.44 28.76
N GLY A 316 -28.60 22.64 28.79
CA GLY A 316 -28.63 23.50 29.97
C GLY A 316 -30.08 23.83 30.28
N GLY A 317 -30.56 23.38 31.44
CA GLY A 317 -31.89 23.69 31.93
C GLY A 317 -32.11 25.20 32.17
N LYS A 318 -33.29 25.61 31.85
CA LYS A 318 -34.04 26.61 32.63
C LYS A 318 -35.48 26.19 32.65
#